data_285bdcc423c20e0a525ab9f1b47ad555
#
_entry.id   285bdcc423c20e0a525ab9f1b47ad555
#
_cell.length_a   1.000
_cell.length_b   1.000
_cell.length_c   1.000
_cell.angle_alpha   90.00
_cell.angle_beta   90.00
_cell.angle_gamma   90.00
#
_symmetry.space_group_name_H-M   'P 1'
#
loop_
_entity.id
_entity.type
_entity.pdbx_description
1 polymer ?
#
loop_
_entity_poly.entity_id
_entity_poly.type
_entity_poly.pdbx_seq_one_letter_code
_entity_poly.pdbx_strand_id
1 'polypeptide(L)'
;MTRLTPLLARWMVSILLSSSFASHADESADIRRLHDAGHAAPAMAQLDQLLAAHPNDPKLRFLKGVMLADAKRNVEALVLFRKLTEDFPELAEPFNNLAALYAATGDYQKAREALEQSLLSNPNYVTAHENLGDVFVALARESYARTLQLAPNNVTVPRKLALLRELTAPKERVGNAVRGASDSAVPGASDSAPQPVVIPLPK
;
A
#
# COMPACT_ATOMS: atom_id res chain seq x y z
N MET A 1 -58.09 29.99 11.27
CA MET A 1 -56.72 30.48 11.02
C MET A 1 -55.77 29.72 11.93
N THR A 2 -55.31 28.57 11.49
CA THR A 2 -54.43 27.65 12.25
C THR A 2 -52.97 27.94 11.87
N ARG A 3 -52.19 28.42 12.83
CA ARG A 3 -50.76 28.68 12.70
C ARG A 3 -50.01 27.32 12.67
N LEU A 4 -49.47 26.92 11.53
CA LEU A 4 -48.51 25.80 11.43
C LEU A 4 -47.23 26.18 12.19
N THR A 5 -46.83 25.33 13.12
CA THR A 5 -45.68 25.51 13.99
C THR A 5 -44.35 25.26 13.23
N PRO A 6 -43.29 26.06 13.51
CA PRO A 6 -42.00 25.98 12.79
C PRO A 6 -41.11 24.75 13.18
N LEU A 7 -41.66 23.78 13.87
CA LEU A 7 -40.94 22.60 14.36
C LEU A 7 -40.68 21.52 13.29
N LEU A 8 -41.44 21.49 12.21
CA LEU A 8 -41.29 20.49 11.12
C LEU A 8 -40.19 20.84 10.13
N ALA A 9 -39.78 22.11 10.04
CA ALA A 9 -38.72 22.54 9.11
C ALA A 9 -37.29 22.17 9.59
N ARG A 10 -37.12 21.93 10.92
CA ARG A 10 -35.80 21.59 11.48
C ARG A 10 -35.38 20.15 11.28
N TRP A 11 -36.31 19.24 11.07
CA TRP A 11 -36.01 17.82 10.85
C TRP A 11 -35.67 17.46 9.41
N MET A 12 -36.12 18.26 8.42
CA MET A 12 -35.81 18.00 7.01
C MET A 12 -34.37 18.38 6.62
N VAL A 13 -33.73 19.32 7.33
CA VAL A 13 -32.36 19.73 7.02
C VAL A 13 -31.32 18.71 7.53
N SER A 14 -31.64 17.97 8.59
CA SER A 14 -30.72 16.97 9.16
C SER A 14 -30.64 15.67 8.35
N ILE A 15 -31.62 15.35 7.54
CA ILE A 15 -31.67 14.11 6.74
C ILE A 15 -30.89 14.28 5.42
N LEU A 16 -30.78 15.51 4.90
CA LEU A 16 -30.05 15.79 3.66
C LEU A 16 -28.52 15.82 3.80
N LEU A 17 -27.98 15.98 5.02
CA LEU A 17 -26.53 15.96 5.25
C LEU A 17 -25.95 14.55 5.46
N SER A 18 -26.80 13.57 5.78
CA SER A 18 -26.33 12.21 6.09
C SER A 18 -26.08 11.34 4.83
N SER A 19 -26.66 11.70 3.69
CA SER A 19 -26.58 10.90 2.45
C SER A 19 -25.30 11.14 1.65
N SER A 20 -24.53 12.20 1.92
CA SER A 20 -23.36 12.53 1.12
C SER A 20 -22.10 11.74 1.52
N PHE A 21 -22.00 11.27 2.76
CA PHE A 21 -20.81 10.52 3.22
C PHE A 21 -20.80 9.06 2.80
N ALA A 22 -21.96 8.43 2.63
CA ALA A 22 -22.05 7.05 2.14
C ALA A 22 -21.70 6.92 0.64
N SER A 23 -21.94 7.97 -0.14
CA SER A 23 -21.74 7.99 -1.59
C SER A 23 -20.25 7.91 -2.01
N HIS A 24 -19.34 8.57 -1.31
CA HIS A 24 -17.93 8.67 -1.69
C HIS A 24 -17.12 7.40 -1.42
N ALA A 25 -17.45 6.67 -0.36
CA ALA A 25 -16.78 5.40 -0.06
C ALA A 25 -17.16 4.33 -1.10
N ASP A 26 -18.40 4.35 -1.59
CA ASP A 26 -18.89 3.43 -2.61
C ASP A 26 -18.26 3.77 -3.98
N GLU A 27 -18.18 5.06 -4.33
CA GLU A 27 -17.58 5.55 -5.57
C GLU A 27 -16.08 5.23 -5.67
N SER A 28 -15.33 5.39 -4.57
CA SER A 28 -13.91 5.01 -4.54
C SER A 28 -13.69 3.51 -4.70
N ALA A 29 -14.60 2.68 -4.17
CA ALA A 29 -14.57 1.23 -4.35
C ALA A 29 -14.89 0.82 -5.79
N ASP A 30 -15.81 1.53 -6.45
CA ASP A 30 -16.12 1.32 -7.87
C ASP A 30 -14.94 1.67 -8.77
N ILE A 31 -14.28 2.80 -8.51
CA ILE A 31 -13.07 3.21 -9.23
C ILE A 31 -11.99 2.16 -9.09
N ARG A 32 -11.79 1.61 -7.88
CA ARG A 32 -10.83 0.54 -7.65
C ARG A 32 -11.19 -0.72 -8.43
N ARG A 33 -12.45 -1.18 -8.38
CA ARG A 33 -12.92 -2.34 -9.13
C ARG A 33 -12.69 -2.17 -10.64
N LEU A 34 -12.93 -0.96 -11.16
CA LEU A 34 -12.68 -0.63 -12.56
C LEU A 34 -11.18 -0.72 -12.91
N HIS A 35 -10.31 -0.22 -12.03
CA HIS A 35 -8.87 -0.34 -12.19
C HIS A 35 -8.41 -1.81 -12.17
N ASP A 36 -8.87 -2.58 -11.17
CA ASP A 36 -8.50 -3.99 -10.99
C ASP A 36 -9.00 -4.87 -12.15
N ALA A 37 -10.09 -4.46 -12.81
CA ALA A 37 -10.59 -5.07 -14.05
C ALA A 37 -9.73 -4.73 -15.29
N GLY A 38 -8.63 -3.98 -15.14
CA GLY A 38 -7.72 -3.60 -16.23
C GLY A 38 -8.11 -2.31 -16.96
N HIS A 39 -9.15 -1.61 -16.52
CA HIS A 39 -9.60 -0.35 -17.10
C HIS A 39 -8.92 0.86 -16.43
N ALA A 40 -7.57 0.87 -16.42
CA ALA A 40 -6.79 1.85 -15.68
C ALA A 40 -7.04 3.30 -16.10
N ALA A 41 -7.16 3.58 -17.42
CA ALA A 41 -7.36 4.96 -17.90
C ALA A 41 -8.73 5.55 -17.51
N PRO A 42 -9.88 4.89 -17.72
CA PRO A 42 -11.16 5.39 -17.24
C PRO A 42 -11.24 5.46 -15.70
N ALA A 43 -10.65 4.52 -14.98
CA ALA A 43 -10.59 4.58 -13.52
C ALA A 43 -9.83 5.82 -13.03
N MET A 44 -8.67 6.12 -13.64
CA MET A 44 -7.88 7.32 -13.30
C MET A 44 -8.66 8.60 -13.60
N ALA A 45 -9.37 8.68 -14.73
CA ALA A 45 -10.17 9.85 -15.07
C ALA A 45 -11.32 10.10 -14.08
N GLN A 46 -12.01 9.05 -13.63
CA GLN A 46 -13.06 9.15 -12.60
C GLN A 46 -12.45 9.58 -11.25
N LEU A 47 -11.30 9.00 -10.88
CA LEU A 47 -10.59 9.38 -9.65
C LEU A 47 -10.17 10.85 -9.66
N ASP A 48 -9.69 11.36 -10.81
CA ASP A 48 -9.30 12.76 -10.94
C ASP A 48 -10.50 13.71 -10.82
N GLN A 49 -11.67 13.33 -11.33
CA GLN A 49 -12.91 14.08 -11.13
C GLN A 49 -13.33 14.11 -9.66
N LEU A 50 -13.26 12.97 -8.98
CA LEU A 50 -13.62 12.87 -7.55
C LEU A 50 -12.62 13.67 -6.69
N LEU A 51 -11.34 13.61 -7.00
CA LEU A 51 -10.30 14.40 -6.33
C LEU A 51 -10.46 15.91 -6.58
N ALA A 52 -10.98 16.33 -7.73
CA ALA A 52 -11.27 17.75 -7.97
C ALA A 52 -12.36 18.28 -7.02
N ALA A 53 -13.33 17.44 -6.65
CA ALA A 53 -14.35 17.77 -5.65
C ALA A 53 -13.84 17.62 -4.21
N HIS A 54 -12.91 16.69 -3.95
CA HIS A 54 -12.39 16.35 -2.63
C HIS A 54 -10.85 16.31 -2.61
N PRO A 55 -10.15 17.43 -2.83
CA PRO A 55 -8.70 17.47 -3.08
C PRO A 55 -7.85 17.03 -1.89
N ASN A 56 -8.38 17.11 -0.67
CA ASN A 56 -7.68 16.77 0.56
C ASN A 56 -8.09 15.41 1.15
N ASP A 57 -8.92 14.62 0.45
CA ASP A 57 -9.28 13.29 0.93
C ASP A 57 -8.07 12.35 0.87
N PRO A 58 -7.56 11.84 2.00
CA PRO A 58 -6.38 11.01 2.03
C PRO A 58 -6.59 9.66 1.35
N LYS A 59 -7.80 9.09 1.38
CA LYS A 59 -8.09 7.79 0.76
C LYS A 59 -8.05 7.90 -0.77
N LEU A 60 -8.62 8.97 -1.33
CA LEU A 60 -8.59 9.21 -2.78
C LEU A 60 -7.17 9.52 -3.27
N ARG A 61 -6.42 10.34 -2.52
CA ARG A 61 -5.02 10.62 -2.82
C ARG A 61 -4.16 9.36 -2.73
N PHE A 62 -4.39 8.51 -1.74
CA PHE A 62 -3.72 7.23 -1.60
C PHE A 62 -4.04 6.30 -2.78
N LEU A 63 -5.32 6.18 -3.16
CA LEU A 63 -5.74 5.39 -4.33
C LEU A 63 -5.05 5.87 -5.60
N LYS A 64 -4.95 7.19 -5.81
CA LYS A 64 -4.22 7.77 -6.95
C LYS A 64 -2.73 7.38 -6.93
N GLY A 65 -2.10 7.40 -5.76
CA GLY A 65 -0.71 6.97 -5.60
C GLY A 65 -0.49 5.51 -5.99
N VAL A 66 -1.39 4.62 -5.57
CA VAL A 66 -1.36 3.20 -5.94
C VAL A 66 -1.52 3.04 -7.45
N MET A 67 -2.54 3.66 -8.07
CA MET A 67 -2.77 3.58 -9.51
C MET A 67 -1.61 4.15 -10.34
N LEU A 68 -0.92 5.20 -9.86
CA LEU A 68 0.29 5.72 -10.48
C LEU A 68 1.45 4.72 -10.40
N ALA A 69 1.63 4.06 -9.26
CA ALA A 69 2.67 3.04 -9.08
C ALA A 69 2.42 1.82 -9.99
N ASP A 70 1.19 1.36 -10.10
CA ASP A 70 0.78 0.28 -11.00
C ASP A 70 1.03 0.64 -12.47
N ALA A 71 0.77 1.88 -12.84
CA ALA A 71 1.06 2.43 -14.17
C ALA A 71 2.57 2.68 -14.41
N LYS A 72 3.47 2.31 -13.45
CA LYS A 72 4.93 2.56 -13.49
C LYS A 72 5.32 4.04 -13.53
N ARG A 73 4.39 4.93 -13.15
CA ARG A 73 4.63 6.37 -12.97
C ARG A 73 5.23 6.63 -11.58
N ASN A 74 6.34 5.95 -11.28
CA ASN A 74 6.91 5.85 -9.94
C ASN A 74 7.32 7.22 -9.35
N VAL A 75 7.80 8.14 -10.19
CA VAL A 75 8.19 9.49 -9.72
C VAL A 75 6.97 10.26 -9.20
N GLU A 76 5.84 10.19 -9.90
CA GLU A 76 4.61 10.87 -9.49
C GLU A 76 3.99 10.21 -8.25
N ALA A 77 4.00 8.88 -8.20
CA ALA A 77 3.57 8.13 -7.02
C ALA A 77 4.42 8.51 -5.79
N LEU A 78 5.75 8.59 -5.94
CA LEU A 78 6.67 8.97 -4.87
C LEU A 78 6.37 10.37 -4.33
N VAL A 79 6.15 11.36 -5.22
CA VAL A 79 5.79 12.73 -4.82
C VAL A 79 4.47 12.74 -4.04
N LEU A 80 3.48 11.98 -4.52
CA LEU A 80 2.16 11.93 -3.90
C LEU A 80 2.19 11.22 -2.53
N PHE A 81 2.88 10.08 -2.40
CA PHE A 81 3.01 9.39 -1.11
C PHE A 81 3.82 10.20 -0.11
N ARG A 82 4.91 10.88 -0.53
CA ARG A 82 5.63 11.81 0.35
C ARG A 82 4.69 12.89 0.89
N LYS A 83 3.92 13.51 0.01
CA LYS A 83 2.96 14.53 0.43
C LYS A 83 1.91 13.97 1.39
N LEU A 84 1.46 12.72 1.17
CA LEU A 84 0.55 12.04 2.09
C LEU A 84 1.18 11.78 3.46
N THR A 85 2.46 11.38 3.52
CA THR A 85 3.15 11.17 4.81
C THR A 85 3.42 12.46 5.57
N GLU A 86 3.54 13.59 4.87
CA GLU A 86 3.65 14.92 5.48
C GLU A 86 2.30 15.42 6.02
N ASP A 87 1.21 15.25 5.24
CA ASP A 87 -0.12 15.74 5.58
C ASP A 87 -0.84 14.84 6.61
N PHE A 88 -0.56 13.53 6.61
CA PHE A 88 -1.25 12.50 7.41
C PHE A 88 -0.23 11.50 7.99
N PRO A 89 0.62 11.92 8.94
CA PRO A 89 1.69 11.07 9.49
C PRO A 89 1.19 9.88 10.31
N GLU A 90 -0.09 9.85 10.67
CA GLU A 90 -0.75 8.73 11.36
C GLU A 90 -1.10 7.56 10.44
N LEU A 91 -1.09 7.76 9.11
CA LEU A 91 -1.40 6.70 8.15
C LEU A 91 -0.17 5.86 7.84
N ALA A 92 -0.23 4.57 8.15
CA ALA A 92 0.88 3.63 7.93
C ALA A 92 1.09 3.27 6.45
N GLU A 93 0.01 3.16 5.67
CA GLU A 93 0.02 2.68 4.30
C GLU A 93 0.82 3.57 3.33
N PRO A 94 0.75 4.92 3.38
CA PRO A 94 1.57 5.77 2.53
C PRO A 94 3.08 5.57 2.76
N PHE A 95 3.52 5.38 4.02
CA PHE A 95 4.91 5.09 4.35
C PHE A 95 5.36 3.74 3.77
N ASN A 96 4.53 2.70 3.88
CA ASN A 96 4.84 1.40 3.30
C ASN A 96 4.98 1.47 1.77
N ASN A 97 4.08 2.20 1.08
CA ASN A 97 4.16 2.35 -0.37
C ASN A 97 5.37 3.22 -0.79
N LEU A 98 5.71 4.23 -0.01
CA LEU A 98 6.93 5.02 -0.20
C LEU A 98 8.18 4.13 -0.11
N ALA A 99 8.22 3.23 0.88
CA ALA A 99 9.30 2.26 1.02
C ALA A 99 9.42 1.31 -0.18
N ALA A 100 8.27 0.83 -0.71
CA ALA A 100 8.26 0.00 -1.91
C ALA A 100 8.89 0.72 -3.11
N LEU A 101 8.59 2.00 -3.30
CA LEU A 101 9.17 2.82 -4.36
C LEU A 101 10.68 3.06 -4.17
N TYR A 102 11.14 3.30 -2.95
CA TYR A 102 12.57 3.41 -2.65
C TYR A 102 13.32 2.09 -2.88
N ALA A 103 12.75 0.97 -2.44
CA ALA A 103 13.34 -0.35 -2.66
C ALA A 103 13.44 -0.69 -4.15
N ALA A 104 12.43 -0.32 -4.95
CA ALA A 104 12.43 -0.53 -6.39
C ALA A 104 13.57 0.23 -7.12
N THR A 105 14.09 1.30 -6.51
CA THR A 105 15.23 2.06 -7.02
C THR A 105 16.57 1.68 -6.36
N GLY A 106 16.55 0.70 -5.43
CA GLY A 106 17.75 0.25 -4.69
C GLY A 106 18.10 1.14 -3.49
N ASP A 107 17.29 2.14 -3.16
CA ASP A 107 17.52 2.98 -1.98
C ASP A 107 16.97 2.30 -0.71
N TYR A 108 17.60 1.18 -0.34
CA TYR A 108 17.15 0.35 0.78
C TYR A 108 17.23 1.04 2.14
N GLN A 109 18.10 2.05 2.30
CA GLN A 109 18.13 2.81 3.55
C GLN A 109 16.89 3.66 3.73
N LYS A 110 16.47 4.41 2.68
CA LYS A 110 15.21 5.15 2.74
C LYS A 110 13.99 4.24 2.81
N ALA A 111 14.03 3.06 2.16
CA ALA A 111 12.98 2.07 2.28
C ALA A 111 12.83 1.60 3.73
N ARG A 112 13.93 1.29 4.43
CA ARG A 112 13.94 0.93 5.85
C ARG A 112 13.34 2.04 6.70
N GLU A 113 13.82 3.28 6.56
CA GLU A 113 13.33 4.43 7.33
C GLU A 113 11.82 4.64 7.15
N ALA A 114 11.32 4.53 5.93
CA ALA A 114 9.89 4.65 5.65
C ALA A 114 9.09 3.50 6.30
N LEU A 115 9.57 2.25 6.27
CA LEU A 115 8.92 1.13 6.93
C LEU A 115 8.92 1.26 8.46
N GLU A 116 10.00 1.76 9.05
CA GLU A 116 10.06 2.05 10.47
C GLU A 116 9.00 3.10 10.85
N GLN A 117 8.79 4.15 10.03
CA GLN A 117 7.70 5.13 10.24
C GLN A 117 6.32 4.49 10.08
N SER A 118 6.13 3.62 9.08
CA SER A 118 4.88 2.86 8.91
C SER A 118 4.54 2.05 10.17
N LEU A 119 5.53 1.39 10.76
CA LEU A 119 5.38 0.59 11.98
C LEU A 119 5.24 1.42 13.25
N LEU A 120 5.74 2.66 13.27
CA LEU A 120 5.45 3.61 14.36
C LEU A 120 3.97 4.03 14.34
N SER A 121 3.38 4.25 13.14
CA SER A 121 1.98 4.60 12.98
C SER A 121 1.05 3.39 13.22
N ASN A 122 1.45 2.19 12.77
CA ASN A 122 0.72 0.94 12.99
C ASN A 122 1.67 -0.22 13.30
N PRO A 123 1.95 -0.50 14.60
CA PRO A 123 2.87 -1.58 15.00
C PRO A 123 2.45 -2.98 14.56
N ASN A 124 1.18 -3.19 14.22
CA ASN A 124 0.64 -4.49 13.80
C ASN A 124 0.49 -4.61 12.27
N TYR A 125 1.10 -3.71 11.51
CA TYR A 125 1.00 -3.74 10.05
C TYR A 125 1.87 -4.85 9.45
N VAL A 126 1.26 -6.02 9.24
CA VAL A 126 1.93 -7.25 8.81
C VAL A 126 2.76 -7.04 7.56
N THR A 127 2.22 -6.35 6.54
CA THR A 127 2.95 -6.11 5.29
C THR A 127 4.19 -5.23 5.48
N ALA A 128 4.13 -4.24 6.38
CA ALA A 128 5.31 -3.43 6.66
C ALA A 128 6.41 -4.23 7.37
N HIS A 129 6.05 -5.19 8.25
CA HIS A 129 7.00 -6.12 8.84
C HIS A 129 7.64 -7.04 7.79
N GLU A 130 6.85 -7.58 6.87
CA GLU A 130 7.34 -8.43 5.78
C GLU A 130 8.29 -7.64 4.87
N ASN A 131 7.86 -6.47 4.39
CA ASN A 131 8.68 -5.60 3.57
C ASN A 131 9.97 -5.16 4.27
N LEU A 132 9.94 -4.91 5.59
CA LEU A 132 11.12 -4.57 6.37
C LEU A 132 12.11 -5.74 6.43
N GLY A 133 11.61 -6.97 6.56
CA GLY A 133 12.41 -8.19 6.46
C GLY A 133 13.13 -8.27 5.11
N ASP A 134 12.43 -8.04 4.01
CA ASP A 134 12.98 -8.04 2.66
C ASP A 134 14.04 -6.96 2.47
N VAL A 135 13.80 -5.76 2.98
CA VAL A 135 14.78 -4.67 2.96
C VAL A 135 16.04 -5.03 3.76
N PHE A 136 15.92 -5.68 4.93
CA PHE A 136 17.10 -6.13 5.68
C PHE A 136 17.89 -7.19 4.92
N VAL A 137 17.26 -8.08 4.18
CA VAL A 137 17.95 -9.03 3.32
C VAL A 137 18.72 -8.31 2.22
N ALA A 138 18.14 -7.28 1.59
CA ALA A 138 18.80 -6.47 0.57
C ALA A 138 20.03 -5.73 1.16
N LEU A 139 19.89 -5.09 2.31
CA LEU A 139 20.99 -4.42 3.03
C LEU A 139 22.09 -5.39 3.45
N ALA A 140 21.73 -6.59 3.89
CA ALA A 140 22.72 -7.63 4.21
C ALA A 140 23.50 -8.06 2.97
N ARG A 141 22.85 -8.20 1.81
CA ARG A 141 23.51 -8.51 0.53
C ARG A 141 24.50 -7.42 0.13
N GLU A 142 24.11 -6.14 0.23
CA GLU A 142 25.01 -5.01 -0.03
C GLU A 142 26.23 -5.03 0.89
N SER A 143 26.01 -5.23 2.20
CA SER A 143 27.09 -5.29 3.19
C SER A 143 28.05 -6.45 2.92
N TYR A 144 27.55 -7.63 2.55
CA TYR A 144 28.38 -8.77 2.19
C TYR A 144 29.13 -8.56 0.87
N ALA A 145 28.48 -7.93 -0.12
CA ALA A 145 29.15 -7.57 -1.37
C ALA A 145 30.32 -6.61 -1.10
N ARG A 146 30.13 -5.63 -0.23
CA ARG A 146 31.18 -4.72 0.20
C ARG A 146 32.31 -5.44 0.95
N THR A 147 31.98 -6.43 1.77
CA THR A 147 32.99 -7.25 2.46
C THR A 147 33.89 -7.98 1.45
N LEU A 148 33.33 -8.55 0.39
CA LEU A 148 34.12 -9.23 -0.64
C LEU A 148 35.00 -8.29 -1.46
N GLN A 149 34.57 -7.04 -1.66
CA GLN A 149 35.43 -6.01 -2.28
C GLN A 149 36.64 -5.66 -1.40
N LEU A 150 36.45 -5.59 -0.09
CA LEU A 150 37.50 -5.25 0.87
C LEU A 150 38.39 -6.44 1.25
N ALA A 151 37.81 -7.64 1.24
CA ALA A 151 38.48 -8.89 1.59
C ALA A 151 38.11 -10.01 0.59
N PRO A 152 38.70 -10.00 -0.61
CA PRO A 152 38.35 -10.96 -1.69
C PRO A 152 38.52 -12.42 -1.30
N ASN A 153 39.41 -12.73 -0.38
CA ASN A 153 39.71 -14.09 0.09
C ASN A 153 38.83 -14.53 1.27
N ASN A 154 37.77 -13.76 1.58
CA ASN A 154 36.84 -14.14 2.67
C ASN A 154 36.06 -15.40 2.29
N VAL A 155 36.26 -16.49 3.04
CA VAL A 155 35.65 -17.81 2.75
C VAL A 155 34.23 -17.97 3.32
N THR A 156 33.81 -17.10 4.24
CA THR A 156 32.51 -17.22 4.93
C THR A 156 31.38 -16.46 4.21
N VAL A 157 31.69 -15.31 3.65
CA VAL A 157 30.69 -14.43 3.01
C VAL A 157 30.02 -15.06 1.77
N PRO A 158 30.71 -15.79 0.87
CA PRO A 158 30.04 -16.43 -0.25
C PRO A 158 28.91 -17.38 0.16
N ARG A 159 29.10 -18.16 1.24
CA ARG A 159 28.07 -19.03 1.79
C ARG A 159 26.87 -18.25 2.32
N LYS A 160 27.09 -17.13 3.02
CA LYS A 160 26.01 -16.26 3.51
C LYS A 160 25.21 -15.66 2.36
N LEU A 161 25.89 -15.19 1.32
CA LEU A 161 25.22 -14.69 0.11
C LEU A 161 24.40 -15.76 -0.61
N ALA A 162 24.88 -17.01 -0.65
CA ALA A 162 24.13 -18.12 -1.21
C ALA A 162 22.81 -18.36 -0.44
N LEU A 163 22.88 -18.41 0.90
CA LEU A 163 21.71 -18.56 1.75
C LEU A 163 20.70 -17.42 1.57
N LEU A 164 21.15 -16.17 1.46
CA LEU A 164 20.25 -15.06 1.20
C LEU A 164 19.58 -15.13 -0.18
N ARG A 165 20.27 -15.68 -1.18
CA ARG A 165 19.68 -15.94 -2.53
C ARG A 165 18.60 -17.01 -2.45
N GLU A 166 18.82 -18.09 -1.72
CA GLU A 166 17.83 -19.16 -1.53
C GLU A 166 16.59 -18.61 -0.80
N LEU A 167 16.76 -17.76 0.20
CA LEU A 167 15.68 -17.15 0.95
C LEU A 167 14.77 -16.27 0.07
N THR A 168 15.37 -15.56 -0.90
CA THR A 168 14.67 -14.61 -1.78
C THR A 168 14.37 -15.16 -3.16
N ALA A 169 14.75 -16.42 -3.45
CA ALA A 169 14.39 -17.07 -4.70
C ALA A 169 12.88 -17.18 -4.82
N PRO A 170 12.27 -16.85 -5.97
CA PRO A 170 10.88 -17.13 -6.22
C PRO A 170 10.69 -18.65 -5.99
N LYS A 171 9.87 -19.02 -5.00
CA LYS A 171 9.46 -20.41 -4.86
C LYS A 171 8.75 -20.77 -6.16
N GLU A 172 9.34 -21.62 -6.98
CA GLU A 172 8.60 -22.30 -8.04
C GLU A 172 7.35 -22.86 -7.35
N ARG A 173 6.18 -22.44 -7.81
CA ARG A 173 4.94 -23.06 -7.34
C ARG A 173 5.09 -24.52 -7.66
N VAL A 174 5.39 -25.33 -6.64
CA VAL A 174 5.28 -26.76 -6.71
C VAL A 174 3.84 -27.03 -7.10
N GLY A 175 3.66 -27.25 -8.38
CA GLY A 175 2.39 -27.59 -8.97
C GLY A 175 1.87 -28.85 -8.30
N ASN A 176 0.64 -28.80 -7.85
CA ASN A 176 -0.24 -29.95 -7.62
C ASN A 176 0.24 -31.05 -6.67
N ALA A 177 0.04 -30.86 -5.39
CA ALA A 177 -0.44 -31.95 -4.55
C ALA A 177 -1.05 -31.36 -3.26
N VAL A 178 -2.31 -31.06 -3.26
CA VAL A 178 -3.31 -31.43 -2.27
C VAL A 178 -4.66 -30.82 -2.69
N ARG A 179 -5.41 -31.55 -3.47
CA ARG A 179 -6.86 -31.51 -3.42
C ARG A 179 -7.27 -32.21 -2.15
N GLY A 180 -7.97 -31.53 -1.29
CA GLY A 180 -8.80 -32.17 -0.26
C GLY A 180 -8.38 -31.82 1.16
N ALA A 181 -8.98 -30.77 1.71
CA ALA A 181 -9.56 -30.76 3.04
C ALA A 181 -10.43 -29.51 3.18
N SER A 182 -11.70 -29.76 3.23
CA SER A 182 -12.88 -28.99 3.57
C SER A 182 -12.70 -27.92 4.65
N ASP A 183 -13.45 -26.85 4.40
CA ASP A 183 -14.24 -26.07 5.35
C ASP A 183 -13.71 -25.88 6.77
N SER A 184 -13.34 -24.65 7.07
CA SER A 184 -13.73 -24.02 8.33
C SER A 184 -13.80 -22.51 8.11
N ALA A 185 -15.02 -22.03 7.95
CA ALA A 185 -15.36 -20.62 7.92
C ALA A 185 -15.01 -19.96 9.26
N VAL A 186 -14.26 -18.86 9.20
CA VAL A 186 -14.26 -17.83 10.24
C VAL A 186 -15.02 -16.63 9.66
N PRO A 187 -16.18 -16.26 10.21
CA PRO A 187 -16.93 -15.11 9.73
C PRO A 187 -16.38 -13.83 10.36
N GLY A 188 -16.19 -12.80 9.55
CA GLY A 188 -16.21 -11.42 9.99
C GLY A 188 -14.87 -10.68 10.03
N ALA A 189 -14.43 -10.18 8.87
CA ALA A 189 -13.75 -8.90 8.77
C ALA A 189 -13.93 -8.39 7.32
N SER A 190 -15.07 -7.77 7.08
CA SER A 190 -15.27 -6.95 5.89
C SER A 190 -14.76 -5.56 6.19
N ASP A 191 -13.55 -5.27 5.76
CA ASP A 191 -13.14 -3.93 5.33
C ASP A 191 -11.91 -4.13 4.45
N SER A 192 -12.13 -4.08 3.12
CA SER A 192 -11.06 -4.22 2.15
C SER A 192 -10.24 -2.94 2.10
N ALA A 193 -9.27 -2.86 3.00
CA ALA A 193 -8.16 -1.92 2.89
C ALA A 193 -7.44 -2.14 1.55
N PRO A 194 -6.91 -1.06 0.91
CA PRO A 194 -6.13 -1.19 -0.31
C PRO A 194 -5.00 -2.19 -0.11
N GLN A 195 -4.89 -3.15 -1.04
CA GLN A 195 -3.84 -4.16 -0.98
C GLN A 195 -2.47 -3.46 -1.00
N PRO A 196 -1.60 -3.75 -0.03
CA PRO A 196 -0.28 -3.16 0.01
C PRO A 196 0.57 -3.68 -1.16
N VAL A 197 1.38 -2.79 -1.73
CA VAL A 197 2.38 -3.18 -2.73
C VAL A 197 3.44 -4.02 -2.05
N VAL A 198 3.57 -5.29 -2.47
CA VAL A 198 4.68 -6.16 -2.06
C VAL A 198 5.93 -5.73 -2.81
N ILE A 199 7.03 -5.52 -2.10
CA ILE A 199 8.32 -5.15 -2.71
C ILE A 199 8.91 -6.39 -3.37
N PRO A 200 9.04 -6.46 -4.72
CA PRO A 200 9.81 -7.51 -5.34
C PRO A 200 11.30 -7.22 -5.13
N LEU A 201 12.03 -8.15 -4.50
CA LEU A 201 13.49 -8.06 -4.42
C LEU A 201 14.10 -8.17 -5.83
N PRO A 202 15.10 -7.35 -6.19
CA PRO A 202 15.79 -7.45 -7.46
C PRO A 202 16.50 -8.81 -7.58
N LYS A 203 16.42 -9.39 -8.79
CA LYS A 203 17.03 -10.68 -9.13
C LYS A 203 18.55 -10.64 -9.04
#